data_c47302af913fcdc492a0e93e3255d3c4
#
_entry.id   c47302af913fcdc492a0e93e3255d3c4
#
_cell.length_a   1.000
_cell.length_b   1.000
_cell.length_c   1.000
_cell.angle_alpha   90.00
_cell.angle_beta   90.00
_cell.angle_gamma   90.00
#
_symmetry.space_group_name_H-M   'P 1'
#
loop_
_entity.id
_entity.type
_entity.pdbx_description
1 polymer ?
#
loop_
_entity_poly.entity_id
_entity_poly.type
_entity_poly.pdbx_seq_one_letter_code
_entity_poly.pdbx_strand_id
1 'polypeptide(L)'
;MQRQSWQIVVMVAAQGLALAGPVRGQADAGLTKMLVESYDLLEAGKLAEAQKIYEQILQQDPGNPLALNNLGAIKVKENRFPEALAYLSQALDRAQGYKLKVNRVCDMQGLCLAFRPLEAVYGNQDLAPLVQLNLSLVKAKLAEEKK
;
A
#
# COMPACT_ATOMS: atom_id res chain seq x y z
N MET A 1 61.66 23.99 36.81
CA MET A 1 61.06 24.23 35.46
C MET A 1 60.07 23.14 35.17
N GLN A 2 58.78 23.38 35.45
CA GLN A 2 57.66 22.44 35.15
C GLN A 2 57.02 22.84 33.82
N ARG A 3 57.10 21.93 32.85
CA ARG A 3 56.36 22.06 31.58
C ARG A 3 54.93 21.52 31.79
N GLN A 4 53.96 22.40 31.81
CA GLN A 4 52.57 22.04 31.75
C GLN A 4 52.19 21.68 30.30
N SER A 5 51.89 20.41 30.10
CA SER A 5 51.30 19.92 28.84
C SER A 5 49.81 20.28 28.84
N TRP A 6 49.40 21.13 27.95
CA TRP A 6 47.99 21.40 27.68
C TRP A 6 47.46 20.29 26.77
N GLN A 7 46.67 19.40 27.32
CA GLN A 7 45.89 18.44 26.51
C GLN A 7 44.64 19.15 26.04
N ILE A 8 44.55 19.36 24.72
CA ILE A 8 43.37 19.83 24.06
C ILE A 8 42.41 18.64 23.97
N VAL A 9 41.35 18.64 24.80
CA VAL A 9 40.24 17.70 24.68
C VAL A 9 39.36 18.18 23.53
N VAL A 10 39.49 17.53 22.38
CA VAL A 10 38.56 17.73 21.26
C VAL A 10 37.28 16.99 21.61
N MET A 11 36.24 17.71 22.06
CA MET A 11 34.90 17.20 22.14
C MET A 11 34.36 17.07 20.72
N VAL A 12 34.33 15.85 20.19
CA VAL A 12 33.56 15.52 18.99
C VAL A 12 32.08 15.45 19.40
N ALA A 13 31.36 16.53 19.15
CA ALA A 13 29.91 16.52 19.23
C ALA A 13 29.39 15.61 18.12
N ALA A 14 29.00 14.38 18.48
CA ALA A 14 28.23 13.51 17.60
C ALA A 14 26.84 14.14 17.40
N GLN A 15 26.68 14.94 16.36
CA GLN A 15 25.37 15.36 15.89
C GLN A 15 24.68 14.13 15.29
N GLY A 16 23.83 13.50 16.10
CA GLY A 16 22.92 12.47 15.62
C GLY A 16 22.00 13.07 14.56
N LEU A 17 22.27 12.75 13.29
CA LEU A 17 21.26 12.93 12.25
C LEU A 17 20.11 12.00 12.62
N ALA A 18 19.07 12.57 13.22
CA ALA A 18 17.77 11.94 13.28
C ALA A 18 17.28 11.85 11.82
N LEU A 19 17.41 10.66 11.23
CA LEU A 19 16.72 10.34 10.00
C LEU A 19 15.22 10.40 10.33
N ALA A 20 14.60 11.57 10.06
CA ALA A 20 13.17 11.68 10.06
C ALA A 20 12.66 10.72 8.97
N GLY A 21 12.17 9.57 9.39
CA GLY A 21 11.48 8.65 8.50
C GLY A 21 10.30 9.39 7.86
N PRO A 22 9.90 9.01 6.65
CA PRO A 22 8.79 9.68 5.97
C PRO A 22 7.56 9.65 6.88
N VAL A 23 6.97 10.83 7.09
CA VAL A 23 5.72 10.99 7.84
C VAL A 23 4.67 10.14 7.13
N ARG A 24 4.23 9.05 7.78
CA ARG A 24 3.12 8.23 7.30
C ARG A 24 1.89 9.13 7.23
N GLY A 25 1.43 9.46 6.02
CA GLY A 25 0.18 10.19 5.84
C GLY A 25 0.12 11.20 4.69
N GLN A 26 1.23 11.49 4.01
CA GLN A 26 1.19 12.20 2.73
C GLN A 26 1.54 11.20 1.65
N ALA A 27 0.53 10.80 0.85
CA ALA A 27 0.80 10.07 -0.37
C ALA A 27 1.73 10.94 -1.23
N ASP A 28 2.93 10.45 -1.51
CA ASP A 28 3.82 11.06 -2.49
C ASP A 28 3.04 11.22 -3.80
N ALA A 29 3.05 12.43 -4.38
CA ALA A 29 2.34 12.71 -5.63
C ALA A 29 2.75 11.73 -6.75
N GLY A 30 4.00 11.29 -6.75
CA GLY A 30 4.51 10.25 -7.65
C GLY A 30 3.84 8.89 -7.43
N LEU A 31 3.75 8.43 -6.18
CA LEU A 31 3.06 7.19 -5.84
C LEU A 31 1.56 7.25 -6.15
N THR A 32 0.91 8.39 -5.87
CA THR A 32 -0.51 8.59 -6.22
C THR A 32 -0.73 8.46 -7.73
N LYS A 33 0.14 9.08 -8.54
CA LYS A 33 0.07 8.95 -10.01
C LYS A 33 0.23 7.50 -10.46
N MET A 34 1.20 6.77 -9.93
CA MET A 34 1.40 5.34 -10.23
C MET A 34 0.18 4.50 -9.83
N LEU A 35 -0.44 4.78 -8.68
CA LEU A 35 -1.65 4.10 -8.22
C LEU A 35 -2.84 4.36 -9.15
N VAL A 36 -3.00 5.57 -9.67
CA VAL A 36 -4.06 5.90 -10.65
C VAL A 36 -3.79 5.19 -11.97
N GLU A 37 -2.57 5.28 -12.51
CA GLU A 37 -2.18 4.64 -13.76
C GLU A 37 -2.34 3.12 -13.71
N SER A 38 -1.86 2.48 -12.67
CA SER A 38 -2.00 1.03 -12.50
C SER A 38 -3.46 0.60 -12.37
N TYR A 39 -4.28 1.43 -11.73
CA TYR A 39 -5.71 1.18 -11.66
C TYR A 39 -6.38 1.30 -13.05
N ASP A 40 -6.07 2.34 -13.81
CA ASP A 40 -6.64 2.54 -15.15
C ASP A 40 -6.27 1.37 -16.10
N LEU A 41 -5.06 0.81 -15.96
CA LEU A 41 -4.64 -0.41 -16.65
C LEU A 41 -5.44 -1.64 -16.20
N LEU A 42 -5.69 -1.77 -14.90
CA LEU A 42 -6.50 -2.85 -14.35
C LEU A 42 -7.93 -2.79 -14.87
N GLU A 43 -8.55 -1.61 -14.91
CA GLU A 43 -9.88 -1.37 -15.47
C GLU A 43 -9.94 -1.71 -16.97
N ALA A 44 -8.87 -1.38 -17.71
CA ALA A 44 -8.73 -1.73 -19.12
C ALA A 44 -8.48 -3.24 -19.37
N GLY A 45 -8.39 -4.06 -18.32
CA GLY A 45 -8.11 -5.50 -18.41
C GLY A 45 -6.64 -5.84 -18.66
N LYS A 46 -5.74 -4.87 -18.64
CA LYS A 46 -4.29 -5.03 -18.82
C LYS A 46 -3.62 -5.46 -17.51
N LEU A 47 -4.00 -6.65 -17.02
CA LEU A 47 -3.65 -7.11 -15.67
C LEU A 47 -2.15 -7.22 -15.44
N ALA A 48 -1.39 -7.73 -16.42
CA ALA A 48 0.05 -7.90 -16.29
C ALA A 48 0.79 -6.55 -16.20
N GLU A 49 0.35 -5.55 -16.97
CA GLU A 49 0.90 -4.19 -16.92
C GLU A 49 0.57 -3.52 -15.58
N ALA A 50 -0.69 -3.63 -15.13
CA ALA A 50 -1.13 -3.12 -13.84
C ALA A 50 -0.32 -3.77 -12.69
N GLN A 51 -0.19 -5.10 -12.68
CA GLN A 51 0.58 -5.82 -11.67
C GLN A 51 2.02 -5.31 -11.59
N LYS A 52 2.69 -5.12 -12.71
CA LYS A 52 4.06 -4.61 -12.75
C LYS A 52 4.20 -3.25 -12.07
N ILE A 53 3.24 -2.35 -12.26
CA ILE A 53 3.28 -1.02 -11.62
C ILE A 53 3.00 -1.17 -10.10
N TYR A 54 2.05 -2.01 -9.67
CA TYR A 54 1.84 -2.26 -8.23
C TYR A 54 3.08 -2.86 -7.56
N GLU A 55 3.79 -3.76 -8.23
CA GLU A 55 5.06 -4.30 -7.72
C GLU A 55 6.13 -3.22 -7.60
N GLN A 56 6.23 -2.28 -8.55
CA GLN A 56 7.12 -1.12 -8.46
C GLN A 56 6.75 -0.19 -7.29
N ILE A 57 5.45 0.01 -7.04
CA ILE A 57 4.97 0.75 -5.86
C ILE A 57 5.44 0.06 -4.59
N LEU A 58 5.32 -1.27 -4.49
CA LEU A 58 5.76 -2.03 -3.33
C LEU A 58 7.29 -2.06 -3.16
N GLN A 59 8.08 -1.82 -4.21
CA GLN A 59 9.53 -1.61 -4.08
C GLN A 59 9.85 -0.28 -3.39
N GLN A 60 9.03 0.76 -3.60
CA GLN A 60 9.19 2.09 -2.99
C GLN A 60 8.52 2.17 -1.61
N ASP A 61 7.34 1.57 -1.48
CA ASP A 61 6.54 1.50 -0.26
C ASP A 61 6.04 0.06 -0.05
N PRO A 62 6.84 -0.82 0.60
CA PRO A 62 6.53 -2.25 0.75
C PRO A 62 5.24 -2.55 1.53
N GLY A 63 4.73 -1.56 2.22
CA GLY A 63 3.49 -1.66 3.01
C GLY A 63 2.31 -0.93 2.39
N ASN A 64 2.38 -0.47 1.15
CA ASN A 64 1.30 0.30 0.53
C ASN A 64 -0.01 -0.52 0.48
N PRO A 65 -1.04 -0.17 1.27
CA PRO A 65 -2.24 -0.99 1.39
C PRO A 65 -3.11 -0.95 0.13
N LEU A 66 -3.03 0.11 -0.69
CA LEU A 66 -3.76 0.18 -1.96
C LEU A 66 -3.15 -0.76 -2.99
N ALA A 67 -1.82 -0.75 -3.14
CA ALA A 67 -1.12 -1.65 -4.04
C ALA A 67 -1.36 -3.12 -3.67
N LEU A 68 -1.24 -3.46 -2.38
CA LEU A 68 -1.53 -4.81 -1.87
C LEU A 68 -2.98 -5.21 -2.12
N ASN A 69 -3.96 -4.34 -1.82
CA ASN A 69 -5.37 -4.65 -2.08
C ASN A 69 -5.65 -4.89 -3.57
N ASN A 70 -5.10 -4.06 -4.44
CA ASN A 70 -5.36 -4.17 -5.88
C ASN A 70 -4.63 -5.36 -6.52
N LEU A 71 -3.46 -5.76 -6.01
CA LEU A 71 -2.86 -7.05 -6.36
C LEU A 71 -3.76 -8.21 -5.94
N GLY A 72 -4.36 -8.16 -4.75
CA GLY A 72 -5.36 -9.12 -4.33
C GLY A 72 -6.55 -9.18 -5.29
N ALA A 73 -7.05 -8.04 -5.75
CA ALA A 73 -8.13 -7.96 -6.74
C ALA A 73 -7.73 -8.60 -8.09
N ILE A 74 -6.50 -8.38 -8.56
CA ILE A 74 -5.96 -9.04 -9.76
C ILE A 74 -5.97 -10.56 -9.57
N LYS A 75 -5.52 -11.07 -8.41
CA LYS A 75 -5.50 -12.52 -8.13
C LYS A 75 -6.91 -13.12 -8.10
N VAL A 76 -7.92 -12.40 -7.63
CA VAL A 76 -9.33 -12.83 -7.77
C VAL A 76 -9.72 -12.95 -9.24
N LYS A 77 -9.36 -11.97 -10.07
CA LYS A 77 -9.68 -11.99 -11.50
C LYS A 77 -9.00 -13.15 -12.24
N GLU A 78 -7.83 -13.58 -11.73
CA GLU A 78 -7.08 -14.76 -12.22
C GLU A 78 -7.55 -16.10 -11.61
N ASN A 79 -8.61 -16.13 -10.78
CA ASN A 79 -9.08 -17.29 -10.01
C ASN A 79 -8.05 -17.84 -8.98
N ARG A 80 -7.08 -17.03 -8.57
CA ARG A 80 -6.01 -17.38 -7.63
C ARG A 80 -6.38 -16.93 -6.22
N PHE A 81 -7.46 -17.47 -5.67
CA PHE A 81 -8.04 -17.03 -4.40
C PHE A 81 -7.10 -17.14 -3.18
N PRO A 82 -6.29 -18.20 -3.01
CA PRO A 82 -5.35 -18.26 -1.88
C PRO A 82 -4.35 -17.10 -1.89
N GLU A 83 -3.84 -16.72 -3.07
CA GLU A 83 -2.92 -15.60 -3.20
C GLU A 83 -3.64 -14.25 -2.99
N ALA A 84 -4.87 -14.13 -3.47
CA ALA A 84 -5.70 -12.96 -3.21
C ALA A 84 -5.88 -12.74 -1.71
N LEU A 85 -6.19 -13.79 -0.94
CA LEU A 85 -6.33 -13.72 0.51
C LEU A 85 -5.02 -13.32 1.20
N ALA A 86 -3.87 -13.80 0.72
CA ALA A 86 -2.57 -13.41 1.25
C ALA A 86 -2.29 -11.90 1.06
N TYR A 87 -2.54 -11.37 -0.14
CA TYR A 87 -2.38 -9.94 -0.42
C TYR A 87 -3.36 -9.08 0.39
N LEU A 88 -4.63 -9.48 0.48
CA LEU A 88 -5.65 -8.74 1.24
C LEU A 88 -5.38 -8.76 2.75
N SER A 89 -4.84 -9.84 3.29
CA SER A 89 -4.43 -9.91 4.70
C SER A 89 -3.28 -8.93 4.97
N GLN A 90 -2.26 -8.91 4.12
CA GLN A 90 -1.16 -7.95 4.22
C GLN A 90 -1.66 -6.50 4.08
N ALA A 91 -2.59 -6.25 3.15
CA ALA A 91 -3.21 -4.95 2.99
C ALA A 91 -3.93 -4.50 4.26
N LEU A 92 -4.68 -5.40 4.91
CA LEU A 92 -5.40 -5.11 6.15
C LEU A 92 -4.46 -4.71 7.28
N ASP A 93 -3.35 -5.44 7.46
CA ASP A 93 -2.35 -5.15 8.49
C ASP A 93 -1.73 -3.75 8.32
N ARG A 94 -1.70 -3.25 7.10
CA ARG A 94 -1.12 -1.94 6.74
C ARG A 94 -2.15 -0.82 6.59
N ALA A 95 -3.44 -1.17 6.48
CA ALA A 95 -4.51 -0.22 6.22
C ALA A 95 -4.95 0.57 7.45
N GLN A 96 -4.61 0.12 8.66
CA GLN A 96 -4.97 0.83 9.90
C GLN A 96 -4.37 2.23 9.94
N GLY A 97 -5.21 3.24 10.11
CA GLY A 97 -4.80 4.64 10.12
C GLY A 97 -4.39 5.20 8.75
N TYR A 98 -4.50 4.41 7.68
CA TYR A 98 -4.27 4.87 6.32
C TYR A 98 -5.52 5.59 5.81
N LYS A 99 -5.48 6.91 5.80
CA LYS A 99 -6.62 7.75 5.43
C LYS A 99 -6.48 8.21 3.99
N LEU A 100 -7.37 7.74 3.14
CA LEU A 100 -7.41 8.13 1.73
C LEU A 100 -8.84 8.07 1.21
N LYS A 101 -9.16 8.94 0.27
CA LYS A 101 -10.41 8.87 -0.47
C LYS A 101 -10.24 7.96 -1.68
N VAL A 102 -11.05 6.91 -1.77
CA VAL A 102 -10.98 5.93 -2.88
C VAL A 102 -12.35 5.73 -3.51
N ASN A 103 -12.36 5.51 -4.82
CA ASN A 103 -13.50 4.91 -5.51
C ASN A 103 -13.33 3.39 -5.53
N ARG A 104 -14.43 2.66 -5.30
CA ARG A 104 -14.47 1.21 -5.47
C ARG A 104 -14.94 0.87 -6.86
N VAL A 105 -14.30 -0.09 -7.47
CA VAL A 105 -14.68 -0.56 -8.79
C VAL A 105 -15.06 -2.03 -8.78
N CYS A 106 -16.13 -2.32 -9.47
CA CYS A 106 -16.84 -3.58 -9.48
C CYS A 106 -16.63 -4.24 -10.84
N ASP A 107 -15.67 -5.09 -10.99
CA ASP A 107 -15.59 -6.08 -12.08
C ASP A 107 -14.57 -7.20 -11.82
N MET A 108 -14.39 -7.55 -10.56
CA MET A 108 -13.53 -8.67 -10.17
C MET A 108 -14.42 -9.89 -9.90
N GLN A 109 -14.90 -10.54 -10.98
CA GLN A 109 -15.84 -11.65 -10.91
C GLN A 109 -17.13 -11.33 -10.13
N GLY A 110 -17.70 -10.15 -10.38
CA GLY A 110 -18.88 -9.64 -9.68
C GLY A 110 -18.60 -9.03 -8.31
N LEU A 111 -17.34 -8.94 -7.88
CA LEU A 111 -16.95 -8.30 -6.64
C LEU A 111 -16.35 -6.91 -6.87
N CYS A 112 -16.64 -5.99 -5.94
CA CYS A 112 -16.12 -4.61 -5.97
C CYS A 112 -14.86 -4.51 -5.11
N LEU A 113 -13.74 -4.99 -5.59
CA LEU A 113 -12.52 -5.17 -4.81
C LEU A 113 -11.45 -4.12 -5.06
N ALA A 114 -11.32 -3.61 -6.28
CA ALA A 114 -10.25 -2.68 -6.61
C ALA A 114 -10.54 -1.26 -6.10
N PHE A 115 -9.51 -0.57 -5.64
CA PHE A 115 -9.57 0.81 -5.17
C PHE A 115 -8.81 1.73 -6.13
N ARG A 116 -9.48 2.79 -6.57
CA ARG A 116 -8.87 3.90 -7.29
C ARG A 116 -8.70 5.08 -6.34
N PRO A 117 -7.50 5.57 -6.07
CA PRO A 117 -7.33 6.77 -5.28
C PRO A 117 -7.90 7.99 -6.02
N LEU A 118 -8.54 8.89 -5.29
CA LEU A 118 -8.98 10.16 -5.82
C LEU A 118 -7.85 11.18 -5.64
N GLU A 119 -7.58 11.96 -6.69
CA GLU A 119 -6.51 12.98 -6.69
C GLU A 119 -6.72 14.10 -5.67
N ALA A 120 -7.98 14.35 -5.30
CA ALA A 120 -8.32 15.33 -4.27
C ALA A 120 -8.23 14.70 -2.88
N VAL A 121 -7.15 14.98 -2.17
CA VAL A 121 -6.86 14.53 -0.81
C VAL A 121 -7.74 15.22 0.23
N TYR A 122 -9.04 14.97 0.22
CA TYR A 122 -9.92 15.38 1.30
C TYR A 122 -10.87 14.26 1.67
N GLY A 123 -10.47 13.40 2.59
CA GLY A 123 -11.33 12.36 3.14
C GLY A 123 -10.72 11.72 4.37
N ASN A 124 -11.51 11.65 5.45
CA ASN A 124 -11.13 10.96 6.69
C ASN A 124 -11.51 9.47 6.68
N GLN A 125 -11.67 8.88 5.50
CA GLN A 125 -12.07 7.48 5.40
C GLN A 125 -10.87 6.59 5.72
N ASP A 126 -10.98 5.80 6.78
CA ASP A 126 -10.03 4.75 7.09
C ASP A 126 -10.16 3.62 6.07
N LEU A 127 -9.05 3.18 5.50
CA LEU A 127 -9.03 2.14 4.48
C LEU A 127 -9.26 0.74 5.07
N ALA A 128 -8.93 0.52 6.34
CA ALA A 128 -9.01 -0.78 6.98
C ALA A 128 -10.39 -1.45 6.91
N PRO A 129 -11.53 -0.77 7.20
CA PRO A 129 -12.85 -1.38 7.05
C PRO A 129 -13.17 -1.84 5.63
N LEU A 130 -12.69 -1.11 4.62
CA LEU A 130 -12.91 -1.45 3.21
C LEU A 130 -12.10 -2.68 2.81
N VAL A 131 -10.84 -2.78 3.23
CA VAL A 131 -10.00 -3.96 3.00
C VAL A 131 -10.55 -5.18 3.75
N GLN A 132 -11.03 -4.99 4.99
CA GLN A 132 -11.68 -6.06 5.76
C GLN A 132 -12.92 -6.60 5.04
N LEU A 133 -13.74 -5.72 4.44
CA LEU A 133 -14.87 -6.13 3.63
C LEU A 133 -14.43 -6.95 2.42
N ASN A 134 -13.42 -6.49 1.69
CA ASN A 134 -12.87 -7.22 0.53
C ASN A 134 -12.38 -8.62 0.93
N LEU A 135 -11.65 -8.73 2.04
CA LEU A 135 -11.18 -10.01 2.57
C LEU A 135 -12.33 -10.96 2.88
N SER A 136 -13.42 -10.44 3.48
CA SER A 136 -14.62 -11.22 3.79
C SER A 136 -15.35 -11.70 2.53
N LEU A 137 -15.47 -10.85 1.51
CA LEU A 137 -16.10 -11.18 0.23
C LEU A 137 -15.34 -12.30 -0.50
N VAL A 138 -14.00 -12.22 -0.54
CA VAL A 138 -13.18 -13.25 -1.19
C VAL A 138 -13.23 -14.58 -0.44
N LYS A 139 -13.26 -14.56 0.91
CA LYS A 139 -13.46 -15.77 1.72
C LYS A 139 -14.81 -16.43 1.45
N ALA A 140 -15.88 -15.64 1.35
CA ALA A 140 -17.21 -16.15 1.04
C ALA A 140 -17.25 -16.81 -0.34
N LYS A 141 -16.70 -16.13 -1.36
CA LYS A 141 -16.63 -16.67 -2.71
C LYS A 141 -15.85 -17.98 -2.79
N LEU A 142 -14.69 -18.06 -2.15
CA LEU A 142 -13.92 -19.31 -2.09
C LEU A 142 -14.67 -20.45 -1.38
N ALA A 143 -15.52 -20.14 -0.39
CA ALA A 143 -16.33 -21.14 0.29
C ALA A 143 -17.49 -21.67 -0.60
N GLU A 144 -18.00 -20.85 -1.52
CA GLU A 144 -19.02 -21.25 -2.49
C GLU A 144 -18.46 -22.20 -3.55
N GLU A 145 -17.22 -21.97 -4.01
CA GLU A 145 -16.58 -22.81 -5.04
C GLU A 145 -16.18 -24.20 -4.55
N LYS A 146 -16.15 -24.42 -3.23
CA LYS A 146 -15.83 -25.73 -2.63
C LYS A 146 -17.06 -26.62 -2.39
N LYS A 147 -18.25 -26.14 -2.70
CA LYS A 147 -19.52 -26.89 -2.59
C LYS A 147 -19.91 -27.57 -3.90
#